data_68b87407ce12e609c23f28396cf13a59
#
_entry.id   68b87407ce12e609c23f28396cf13a59
#
_cell.length_a   1.000
_cell.length_b   1.000
_cell.length_c   1.000
_cell.angle_alpha   90.00
_cell.angle_beta   90.00
_cell.angle_gamma   90.00
#
_symmetry.space_group_name_H-M   'P 1'
#
loop_
_entity.id
_entity.type
_entity.pdbx_description
1 polymer ?
#
loop_
_entity_poly.entity_id
_entity_poly.type
_entity_poly.pdbx_seq_one_letter_code
_entity_poly.pdbx_strand_id
1 'polypeptide(L)'
;MTETITKHERNLSALIHASTFSKFFIPFGNFIIPLVLWTANKKEYEFVDHNGKQALNFQISILLYSILVGMISIPFFLGGFLPNIFDFDNFALSNMHSFNNINFSFDTDDLFGPWMIPVALLGLAQSAIFIVNIIYTILATIKTNEGEVFEYPLTIKFIK
;
A
#
# COMPACT_ATOMS: atom_id res chain seq x y z
N MET A 1 20.69 30.57 14.37
CA MET A 1 21.76 29.56 14.20
C MET A 1 21.17 28.48 13.36
N THR A 2 21.57 28.34 12.11
CA THR A 2 21.22 27.19 11.28
C THR A 2 22.03 26.02 11.81
N GLU A 3 21.42 25.18 12.65
CA GLU A 3 22.06 23.94 13.06
C GLU A 3 22.37 23.13 11.82
N THR A 4 23.63 22.84 11.60
CA THR A 4 24.07 22.00 10.49
C THR A 4 23.63 20.58 10.77
N ILE A 5 22.70 20.06 9.94
CA ILE A 5 22.21 18.68 10.05
C ILE A 5 23.41 17.71 10.03
N THR A 6 23.58 16.94 11.08
CA THR A 6 24.71 16.02 11.21
C THR A 6 24.59 14.84 10.24
N LYS A 7 25.71 14.20 9.92
CA LYS A 7 25.71 12.97 9.10
C LYS A 7 24.88 11.86 9.74
N HIS A 8 24.85 11.81 11.08
CA HIS A 8 24.06 10.82 11.84
C HIS A 8 22.55 11.05 11.61
N GLU A 9 22.07 12.28 11.74
CA GLU A 9 20.67 12.64 11.51
C GLU A 9 20.22 12.32 10.09
N ARG A 10 21.05 12.64 9.09
CA ARG A 10 20.78 12.34 7.67
C ARG A 10 20.65 10.84 7.42
N ASN A 11 21.61 10.06 7.91
CA ASN A 11 21.61 8.60 7.76
C ASN A 11 20.39 7.97 8.45
N LEU A 12 20.09 8.42 9.67
CA LEU A 12 18.95 7.89 10.43
C LEU A 12 17.62 8.23 9.77
N SER A 13 17.45 9.45 9.31
CA SER A 13 16.25 9.88 8.59
C SER A 13 16.09 9.14 7.25
N ALA A 14 17.18 8.98 6.50
CA ALA A 14 17.17 8.16 5.29
C ALA A 14 16.80 6.69 5.58
N LEU A 15 17.32 6.14 6.69
CA LEU A 15 16.99 4.78 7.13
C LEU A 15 15.49 4.64 7.49
N ILE A 16 14.87 5.67 8.08
CA ILE A 16 13.43 5.67 8.36
C ILE A 16 12.64 5.52 7.05
N HIS A 17 12.96 6.28 6.00
CA HIS A 17 12.31 6.14 4.71
C HIS A 17 12.57 4.77 4.07
N ALA A 18 13.84 4.33 4.03
CA ALA A 18 14.22 3.03 3.46
C ALA A 18 13.59 1.86 4.21
N SER A 19 13.39 1.98 5.52
CA SER A 19 12.79 0.92 6.35
C SER A 19 11.34 0.59 5.97
N THR A 20 10.65 1.46 5.25
CA THR A 20 9.29 1.17 4.74
C THR A 20 9.27 0.01 3.74
N PHE A 21 10.41 -0.32 3.10
CA PHE A 21 10.54 -1.50 2.24
C PHE A 21 10.51 -2.83 3.02
N SER A 22 10.59 -2.79 4.35
CA SER A 22 10.43 -4.00 5.18
C SER A 22 9.06 -4.69 5.02
N LYS A 23 8.08 -4.01 4.42
CA LYS A 23 6.78 -4.61 4.04
C LYS A 23 6.91 -5.84 3.14
N PHE A 24 8.01 -5.98 2.40
CA PHE A 24 8.25 -7.13 1.53
C PHE A 24 8.71 -8.37 2.30
N PHE A 25 9.14 -8.21 3.55
CA PHE A 25 9.67 -9.28 4.40
C PHE A 25 8.81 -9.53 5.63
N ILE A 26 8.20 -8.47 6.18
CA ILE A 26 7.45 -8.51 7.43
C ILE A 26 6.09 -7.83 7.22
N PRO A 27 4.97 -8.50 7.57
CA PRO A 27 3.65 -7.88 7.54
C PRO A 27 3.64 -6.58 8.37
N PHE A 28 3.09 -5.51 7.82
CA PHE A 28 3.08 -4.17 8.44
C PHE A 28 4.46 -3.58 8.74
N GLY A 29 5.55 -4.16 8.21
CA GLY A 29 6.91 -3.66 8.42
C GLY A 29 7.09 -2.20 8.01
N ASN A 30 6.38 -1.74 6.98
CA ASN A 30 6.37 -0.34 6.54
C ASN A 30 5.83 0.67 7.55
N PHE A 31 5.19 0.21 8.62
CA PHE A 31 4.76 1.04 9.75
C PHE A 31 5.61 0.78 10.99
N ILE A 32 5.83 -0.49 11.33
CA ILE A 32 6.47 -0.88 12.58
C ILE A 32 7.90 -0.37 12.64
N ILE A 33 8.72 -0.62 11.60
CA ILE A 33 10.14 -0.28 11.64
C ILE A 33 10.35 1.25 11.59
N PRO A 34 9.73 2.01 10.65
CA PRO A 34 9.82 3.47 10.69
C PRO A 34 9.32 4.08 12.01
N LEU A 35 8.24 3.54 12.57
CA LEU A 35 7.66 4.02 13.83
C LEU A 35 8.66 3.83 15.01
N VAL A 36 9.30 2.67 15.09
CA VAL A 36 10.30 2.38 16.13
C VAL A 36 11.50 3.32 15.99
N LEU A 37 12.06 3.45 14.78
CA LEU A 37 13.19 4.33 14.52
C LEU A 37 12.86 5.80 14.83
N TRP A 38 11.70 6.26 14.41
CA TRP A 38 11.24 7.63 14.69
C TRP A 38 11.02 7.86 16.17
N THR A 39 10.25 7.01 16.85
CA THR A 39 9.91 7.21 18.27
C THR A 39 11.13 7.17 19.19
N ALA A 40 12.15 6.39 18.85
CA ALA A 40 13.38 6.29 19.59
C ALA A 40 14.23 7.58 19.53
N ASN A 41 14.15 8.34 18.41
CA ASN A 41 15.10 9.44 18.14
C ASN A 41 14.43 10.83 17.97
N LYS A 42 13.11 10.91 17.87
CA LYS A 42 12.37 12.16 17.58
C LYS A 42 12.57 13.28 18.61
N LYS A 43 12.98 12.96 19.85
CA LYS A 43 13.20 13.95 20.91
C LYS A 43 14.58 14.61 20.82
N GLU A 44 15.53 13.96 20.19
CA GLU A 44 16.90 14.42 20.10
C GLU A 44 17.17 15.20 18.82
N TYR A 45 16.46 14.86 17.73
CA TYR A 45 16.74 15.38 16.40
C TYR A 45 15.47 15.85 15.70
N GLU A 46 15.33 17.16 15.47
CA GLU A 46 14.18 17.76 14.79
C GLU A 46 14.06 17.26 13.32
N PHE A 47 15.21 17.11 12.65
CA PHE A 47 15.25 16.58 11.28
C PHE A 47 14.72 15.14 11.21
N VAL A 48 15.01 14.31 12.21
CA VAL A 48 14.50 12.94 12.30
C VAL A 48 13.01 12.94 12.62
N ASP A 49 12.54 13.85 13.47
CA ASP A 49 11.11 13.98 13.79
C ASP A 49 10.29 14.35 12.55
N HIS A 50 10.76 15.34 11.78
CA HIS A 50 10.11 15.74 10.54
C HIS A 50 10.02 14.57 9.55
N ASN A 51 11.14 13.91 9.25
CA ASN A 51 11.19 12.82 8.27
C ASN A 51 10.41 11.59 8.71
N GLY A 52 10.39 11.27 10.00
CA GLY A 52 9.59 10.18 10.55
C GLY A 52 8.09 10.41 10.39
N LYS A 53 7.61 11.63 10.67
CA LYS A 53 6.22 12.03 10.41
C LYS A 53 5.87 11.93 8.93
N GLN A 54 6.75 12.41 8.06
CA GLN A 54 6.56 12.34 6.61
C GLN A 54 6.45 10.90 6.11
N ALA A 55 7.36 10.02 6.53
CA ALA A 55 7.34 8.62 6.13
C ALA A 55 6.06 7.91 6.58
N LEU A 56 5.66 8.06 7.85
CA LEU A 56 4.47 7.44 8.40
C LEU A 56 3.18 7.98 7.77
N ASN A 57 3.05 9.30 7.63
CA ASN A 57 1.89 9.92 7.00
C ASN A 57 1.73 9.44 5.55
N PHE A 58 2.82 9.33 4.81
CA PHE A 58 2.79 8.82 3.45
C PHE A 58 2.33 7.36 3.39
N GLN A 59 2.86 6.48 4.25
CA GLN A 59 2.44 5.07 4.27
C GLN A 59 0.96 4.91 4.66
N ILE A 60 0.45 5.72 5.61
CA ILE A 60 -0.97 5.75 5.98
C ILE A 60 -1.82 6.22 4.80
N SER A 61 -1.39 7.26 4.08
CA SER A 61 -2.11 7.78 2.91
C SER A 61 -2.19 6.74 1.79
N ILE A 62 -1.07 6.08 1.48
CA ILE A 62 -1.01 4.99 0.49
C ILE A 62 -1.93 3.83 0.87
N LEU A 63 -1.95 3.44 2.15
CA LEU A 63 -2.86 2.41 2.65
C LEU A 63 -4.32 2.83 2.47
N LEU A 64 -4.67 4.06 2.81
CA LEU A 64 -6.03 4.59 2.64
C LEU A 64 -6.46 4.57 1.17
N TYR A 65 -5.60 5.05 0.26
CA TYR A 65 -5.89 5.03 -1.18
C TYR A 65 -6.05 3.60 -1.71
N SER A 66 -5.20 2.68 -1.27
CA SER A 66 -5.30 1.26 -1.65
C SER A 66 -6.60 0.61 -1.15
N ILE A 67 -7.04 0.94 0.07
CA ILE A 67 -8.31 0.48 0.61
C ILE A 67 -9.49 1.03 -0.20
N LEU A 68 -9.48 2.33 -0.55
CA LEU A 68 -10.55 2.94 -1.34
C LEU A 68 -10.67 2.28 -2.73
N VAL A 69 -9.55 2.09 -3.43
CA VAL A 69 -9.54 1.38 -4.72
C VAL A 69 -10.01 -0.07 -4.55
N GLY A 70 -9.57 -0.75 -3.49
CA GLY A 70 -10.01 -2.11 -3.16
C GLY A 70 -11.51 -2.19 -2.91
N MET A 71 -12.08 -1.29 -2.12
CA MET A 71 -13.52 -1.26 -1.85
C MET A 71 -14.36 -1.05 -3.12
N ILE A 72 -13.91 -0.19 -4.04
CA ILE A 72 -14.56 0.01 -5.34
C ILE A 72 -14.44 -1.26 -6.20
N SER A 73 -13.37 -2.03 -6.05
CA SER A 73 -13.14 -3.26 -6.83
C SER A 73 -14.04 -4.42 -6.41
N ILE A 74 -14.47 -4.47 -5.15
CA ILE A 74 -15.26 -5.58 -4.57
C ILE A 74 -16.52 -5.90 -5.40
N PRO A 75 -17.43 -4.96 -5.71
CA PRO A 75 -18.66 -5.28 -6.44
C PRO A 75 -18.39 -5.83 -7.84
N PHE A 76 -17.35 -5.36 -8.53
CA PHE A 76 -16.99 -5.86 -9.85
C PHE A 76 -16.38 -7.27 -9.78
N PHE A 77 -15.60 -7.53 -8.74
CA PHE A 77 -15.04 -8.85 -8.50
C PHE A 77 -16.11 -9.87 -8.11
N LEU A 78 -16.99 -9.51 -7.17
CA LEU A 78 -18.06 -10.40 -6.69
C LEU A 78 -19.16 -10.59 -7.75
N GLY A 79 -19.53 -9.54 -8.49
CA GLY A 79 -20.60 -9.59 -9.48
C GLY A 79 -20.17 -10.01 -10.90
N GLY A 80 -18.89 -9.85 -11.21
CA GLY A 80 -18.36 -10.20 -12.53
C GLY A 80 -17.50 -11.44 -12.54
N PHE A 81 -16.46 -11.48 -11.71
CA PHE A 81 -15.46 -12.53 -11.75
C PHE A 81 -15.92 -13.85 -11.09
N LEU A 82 -16.49 -13.76 -9.88
CA LEU A 82 -16.89 -14.97 -9.15
C LEU A 82 -17.98 -15.79 -9.84
N PRO A 83 -19.06 -15.21 -10.41
CA PRO A 83 -20.09 -15.99 -11.10
C PRO A 83 -19.55 -16.75 -12.31
N ASN A 84 -18.50 -16.24 -12.98
CA ASN A 84 -17.88 -16.90 -14.12
C ASN A 84 -16.91 -18.04 -13.74
N ILE A 85 -16.51 -18.10 -12.47
CA ILE A 85 -15.66 -19.19 -11.95
C ILE A 85 -16.48 -20.21 -11.17
N PHE A 86 -17.46 -19.73 -10.42
CA PHE A 86 -18.31 -20.56 -9.57
C PHE A 86 -19.73 -20.58 -10.13
N ASP A 87 -20.21 -21.74 -10.49
CA ASP A 87 -21.63 -21.96 -10.84
C ASP A 87 -22.48 -21.91 -9.56
N PHE A 88 -22.92 -20.69 -9.21
CA PHE A 88 -23.76 -20.45 -8.03
C PHE A 88 -25.19 -20.99 -8.16
N ASP A 89 -25.67 -21.24 -9.38
CA ASP A 89 -27.02 -21.79 -9.61
C ASP A 89 -27.11 -23.25 -9.11
N ASN A 90 -26.00 -23.98 -9.16
CA ASN A 90 -25.91 -25.32 -8.56
C ASN A 90 -25.58 -25.31 -7.06
N PHE A 91 -25.22 -24.16 -6.48
CA PHE A 91 -25.00 -23.98 -5.06
C PHE A 91 -26.29 -23.58 -4.30
N ALA A 92 -27.46 -23.77 -4.89
CA ALA A 92 -28.71 -23.56 -4.19
C ALA A 92 -28.79 -24.44 -2.93
N LEU A 93 -29.29 -23.85 -1.85
CA LEU A 93 -29.41 -24.45 -0.50
C LEU A 93 -30.05 -25.84 -0.45
N SER A 94 -30.63 -26.33 -1.55
CA SER A 94 -31.21 -27.67 -1.70
C SER A 94 -30.19 -28.80 -1.78
N ASN A 95 -28.92 -28.51 -2.08
CA ASN A 95 -27.86 -29.52 -2.26
C ASN A 95 -26.76 -29.49 -1.21
N MET A 96 -27.02 -28.96 -0.01
CA MET A 96 -26.06 -28.96 1.10
C MET A 96 -25.58 -30.35 1.57
N HIS A 97 -26.10 -31.42 0.98
CA HIS A 97 -25.67 -32.79 1.28
C HIS A 97 -24.60 -33.36 0.36
N SER A 98 -24.17 -32.64 -0.67
CA SER A 98 -23.16 -33.13 -1.60
C SER A 98 -22.10 -32.05 -1.88
N PHE A 99 -21.14 -31.91 -0.98
CA PHE A 99 -19.92 -31.12 -1.21
C PHE A 99 -19.04 -31.66 -2.37
N ASN A 100 -19.45 -32.73 -3.04
CA ASN A 100 -18.68 -33.39 -4.08
C ASN A 100 -18.86 -32.80 -5.49
N ASN A 101 -19.73 -31.81 -5.68
CA ASN A 101 -20.04 -31.25 -7.00
C ASN A 101 -19.75 -29.75 -7.08
N ILE A 102 -18.61 -29.29 -6.59
CA ILE A 102 -18.12 -27.95 -6.95
C ILE A 102 -17.49 -28.10 -8.36
N ASN A 103 -18.25 -27.82 -9.38
CA ASN A 103 -17.74 -27.75 -10.73
C ASN A 103 -17.07 -26.39 -10.97
N PHE A 104 -15.76 -26.40 -11.11
CA PHE A 104 -15.02 -25.26 -11.63
C PHE A 104 -15.10 -25.32 -13.16
N SER A 105 -16.02 -24.59 -13.77
CA SER A 105 -16.07 -24.42 -15.23
C SER A 105 -15.33 -23.13 -15.60
N PHE A 106 -14.19 -23.26 -16.23
CA PHE A 106 -13.52 -22.13 -16.88
C PHE A 106 -14.05 -22.02 -18.31
N ASP A 107 -15.10 -21.25 -18.52
CA ASP A 107 -15.50 -20.88 -19.87
C ASP A 107 -14.75 -19.60 -20.27
N THR A 108 -13.86 -19.70 -21.27
CA THR A 108 -13.01 -18.60 -21.69
C THR A 108 -13.78 -17.46 -22.32
N ASP A 109 -14.95 -17.71 -22.87
CA ASP A 109 -15.79 -16.70 -23.53
C ASP A 109 -16.47 -15.79 -22.48
N ASP A 110 -16.84 -16.33 -21.33
CA ASP A 110 -17.41 -15.57 -20.21
C ASP A 110 -16.35 -14.86 -19.37
N LEU A 111 -15.09 -15.32 -19.42
CA LEU A 111 -13.97 -14.71 -18.69
C LEU A 111 -13.68 -13.29 -19.19
N PHE A 112 -13.96 -12.97 -20.46
CA PHE A 112 -13.70 -11.68 -21.10
C PHE A 112 -14.96 -10.81 -21.25
N GLY A 113 -15.82 -10.81 -20.23
CA GLY A 113 -17.03 -9.98 -20.21
C GLY A 113 -16.78 -8.48 -19.95
N PRO A 114 -17.81 -7.63 -20.10
CA PRO A 114 -17.71 -6.17 -19.89
C PRO A 114 -17.24 -5.76 -18.51
N TRP A 115 -17.34 -6.63 -17.51
CA TRP A 115 -16.86 -6.46 -16.14
C TRP A 115 -15.33 -6.40 -16.03
N MET A 116 -14.59 -6.92 -17.03
CA MET A 116 -13.13 -6.86 -17.05
C MET A 116 -12.60 -5.44 -17.21
N ILE A 117 -13.30 -4.55 -17.89
CA ILE A 117 -12.86 -3.18 -18.12
C ILE A 117 -12.68 -2.45 -16.78
N PRO A 118 -13.69 -2.37 -15.89
CA PRO A 118 -13.53 -1.75 -14.59
C PRO A 118 -12.48 -2.46 -13.72
N VAL A 119 -12.41 -3.78 -13.73
CA VAL A 119 -11.40 -4.54 -12.96
C VAL A 119 -9.99 -4.23 -13.46
N ALA A 120 -9.77 -4.17 -14.76
CA ALA A 120 -8.47 -3.81 -15.35
C ALA A 120 -8.07 -2.37 -14.99
N LEU A 121 -8.99 -1.41 -15.07
CA LEU A 121 -8.74 -0.01 -14.71
C LEU A 121 -8.38 0.13 -13.21
N LEU A 122 -9.09 -0.57 -12.34
CA LEU A 122 -8.81 -0.57 -10.91
C LEU A 122 -7.49 -1.27 -10.59
N GLY A 123 -7.15 -2.33 -11.30
CA GLY A 123 -5.84 -2.99 -11.23
C GLY A 123 -4.69 -2.07 -11.66
N LEU A 124 -4.89 -1.29 -12.73
CA LEU A 124 -3.93 -0.27 -13.15
C LEU A 124 -3.78 0.84 -12.10
N ALA A 125 -4.89 1.31 -11.51
CA ALA A 125 -4.86 2.30 -10.44
C ALA A 125 -4.08 1.78 -9.22
N GLN A 126 -4.31 0.54 -8.81
CA GLN A 126 -3.58 -0.09 -7.70
C GLN A 126 -2.10 -0.25 -8.01
N SER A 127 -1.75 -0.63 -9.24
CA SER A 127 -0.37 -0.73 -9.70
C SER A 127 0.32 0.64 -9.71
N ALA A 128 -0.38 1.70 -10.12
CA ALA A 128 0.14 3.06 -10.07
C ALA A 128 0.43 3.51 -8.63
N ILE A 129 -0.47 3.26 -7.68
CA ILE A 129 -0.25 3.54 -6.25
C ILE A 129 1.00 2.81 -5.74
N PHE A 130 1.18 1.55 -6.13
CA PHE A 130 2.35 0.75 -5.75
C PHE A 130 3.65 1.33 -6.31
N ILE A 131 3.67 1.70 -7.59
CA ILE A 131 4.83 2.31 -8.24
C ILE A 131 5.17 3.67 -7.61
N VAL A 132 4.16 4.51 -7.38
CA VAL A 132 4.29 5.80 -6.69
C VAL A 132 4.92 5.62 -5.31
N ASN A 133 4.46 4.64 -4.54
CA ASN A 133 5.05 4.34 -3.23
C ASN A 133 6.55 4.02 -3.34
N ILE A 134 6.96 3.17 -4.28
CA ILE A 134 8.37 2.81 -4.47
C ILE A 134 9.20 4.02 -4.86
N ILE A 135 8.78 4.75 -5.90
CA ILE A 135 9.53 5.89 -6.44
C ILE A 135 9.74 6.96 -5.36
N TYR A 136 8.66 7.38 -4.71
CA TYR A 136 8.78 8.45 -3.71
C TYR A 136 9.53 8.02 -2.44
N THR A 137 9.44 6.76 -2.05
CA THR A 137 10.26 6.23 -0.95
C THR A 137 11.76 6.28 -1.29
N ILE A 138 12.14 5.89 -2.51
CA ILE A 138 13.54 5.99 -2.96
C ILE A 138 14.00 7.44 -3.01
N LEU A 139 13.21 8.33 -3.61
CA LEU A 139 13.54 9.76 -3.68
C LEU A 139 13.69 10.38 -2.29
N ALA A 140 12.77 10.08 -1.37
CA ALA A 140 12.86 10.55 0.01
C ALA A 140 14.15 10.06 0.69
N THR A 141 14.48 8.77 0.52
CA THR A 141 15.71 8.20 1.09
C THR A 141 16.95 8.91 0.59
N ILE A 142 17.05 9.18 -0.71
CA ILE A 142 18.21 9.84 -1.33
C ILE A 142 18.31 11.30 -0.84
N LYS A 143 17.23 12.08 -1.01
CA LYS A 143 17.22 13.50 -0.65
C LYS A 143 17.48 13.75 0.83
N THR A 144 16.87 12.94 1.67
CA THR A 144 17.10 13.03 3.12
C THR A 144 18.54 12.68 3.49
N ASN A 145 19.16 11.71 2.80
CA ASN A 145 20.59 11.41 3.00
C ASN A 145 21.51 12.55 2.54
N GLU A 146 21.08 13.36 1.59
CA GLU A 146 21.78 14.59 1.18
C GLU A 146 21.58 15.74 2.18
N GLY A 147 20.65 15.59 3.13
CA GLY A 147 20.31 16.60 4.13
C GLY A 147 19.19 17.54 3.69
N GLU A 148 18.50 17.21 2.62
CA GLU A 148 17.34 17.95 2.16
C GLU A 148 16.06 17.53 2.88
N VAL A 149 15.20 18.50 3.18
CA VAL A 149 13.85 18.23 3.69
C VAL A 149 12.99 17.71 2.54
N PHE A 150 12.47 16.51 2.69
CA PHE A 150 11.61 15.91 1.68
C PHE A 150 10.14 15.89 2.14
N GLU A 151 9.26 16.45 1.32
CA GLU A 151 7.82 16.34 1.53
C GLU A 151 7.22 15.44 0.45
N TYR A 152 6.49 14.42 0.90
CA TYR A 152 5.80 13.54 -0.04
C TYR A 152 4.59 14.22 -0.66
N PRO A 153 4.44 14.19 -1.99
CA PRO A 153 3.20 14.61 -2.62
C PRO A 153 2.06 13.64 -2.25
N LEU A 154 0.84 14.12 -2.31
CA LEU A 154 -0.37 13.32 -2.03
C LEU A 154 -0.45 12.77 -0.60
N THR A 155 0.30 13.32 0.34
CA THR A 155 0.29 12.90 1.74
C THR A 155 -0.76 13.64 2.54
N ILE A 156 -1.58 12.88 3.25
CA ILE A 156 -2.51 13.41 4.26
C ILE A 156 -1.76 13.47 5.60
N LYS A 157 -1.70 14.67 6.20
CA LYS A 157 -0.98 14.88 7.47
C LYS A 157 -1.84 14.40 8.65
N PHE A 158 -1.75 13.13 9.01
CA PHE A 158 -2.41 12.54 10.18
C PHE A 158 -1.63 12.82 11.47
N ILE A 159 -0.31 12.70 11.40
CA ILE A 159 0.63 12.97 12.49
C ILE A 159 1.18 14.38 12.27
N LYS A 160 0.94 15.26 13.23
CA LYS A 160 1.37 16.67 13.20
C LYS A 160 2.66 16.89 13.99
#